data_0fe2cdcfbaacd1b5dc78ba59763ae068
#
_entry.id   0fe2cdcfbaacd1b5dc78ba59763ae068
#
_cell.length_a   1.000
_cell.length_b   1.000
_cell.length_c   1.000
_cell.angle_alpha   90.00
_cell.angle_beta   90.00
_cell.angle_gamma   90.00
#
_symmetry.space_group_name_H-M   'P 1'
#
loop_
_entity.id
_entity.type
_entity.pdbx_description
1 polymer ?
#
loop_
_entity_poly.entity_id
_entity_poly.type
_entity_poly.pdbx_seq_one_letter_code
_entity_poly.pdbx_strand_id
1 'polypeptide(L)'
;MATTESTSAFDLRVCACRGKEYTARDAIDAAIFRGELGVKWKEFLDEVEAEKRADELGLDLDESAISSAAEAFRYEYDLITAEETETWLANRGLTFDDFSDYFTRQNCATVIREKIVPDEVEYQCASPDLRRSFVTELILSGDLDRMTSDLMARLAARCAGEEPIPEAIAVEERKFLHRNGIKTAQHANWLKKLGRDSKWLDEMLAIEAAYRTHCDRLLVPEARQHELMALRLPLTQFEIEVIELESHDAAKEALFCVQQDGMSMEEVATEGGYPYRRSQFLLEDLPVDARQRFLSVSEGNVLQPIARGDGFELCRVVNKIEPHADDPTVKSRIDQRLLSRHFSELVSKYAQMRLGTVSPAKE
;
A
#
# COMPACT_ATOMS: atom_id res chain seq x y z
N MET A 1 30.88 -16.37 25.80
CA MET A 1 30.03 -16.56 24.63
C MET A 1 28.61 -16.27 25.09
N ALA A 2 28.12 -15.08 24.81
CA ALA A 2 26.73 -14.73 25.10
C ALA A 2 25.89 -15.37 23.97
N THR A 3 25.04 -16.31 24.30
CA THR A 3 24.00 -16.81 23.42
C THR A 3 23.05 -15.65 23.16
N THR A 4 23.15 -15.04 21.99
CA THR A 4 22.13 -14.14 21.46
C THR A 4 20.88 -14.98 21.31
N GLU A 5 19.93 -14.85 22.24
CA GLU A 5 18.58 -15.36 22.06
C GLU A 5 18.04 -14.70 20.77
N SER A 6 17.80 -15.53 19.76
CA SER A 6 17.16 -15.08 18.51
C SER A 6 15.79 -14.49 18.89
N THR A 7 15.69 -13.19 18.86
CA THR A 7 14.41 -12.49 19.09
C THR A 7 13.43 -12.93 18.00
N SER A 8 12.31 -13.49 18.39
CA SER A 8 11.27 -13.89 17.43
C SER A 8 10.82 -12.66 16.62
N ALA A 9 10.57 -12.80 15.32
CA ALA A 9 10.06 -11.73 14.48
C ALA A 9 8.75 -11.09 15.03
N PHE A 10 7.96 -11.87 15.81
CA PHE A 10 6.79 -11.34 16.52
C PHE A 10 7.12 -10.36 17.64
N ASP A 11 8.28 -10.51 18.28
CA ASP A 11 8.72 -9.68 19.40
C ASP A 11 9.52 -8.46 18.93
N LEU A 12 9.69 -8.29 17.60
CA LEU A 12 10.32 -7.15 16.98
C LEU A 12 9.61 -5.87 17.45
N ARG A 13 10.36 -4.96 18.10
CA ARG A 13 9.82 -3.66 18.51
C ARG A 13 9.64 -2.77 17.32
N VAL A 14 8.39 -2.46 16.99
CA VAL A 14 8.05 -1.71 15.79
C VAL A 14 7.84 -0.23 16.07
N CYS A 15 7.28 0.13 17.23
CA CYS A 15 7.11 1.53 17.61
C CYS A 15 7.02 1.72 19.13
N ALA A 16 7.09 2.97 19.57
CA ALA A 16 6.80 3.37 20.94
C ALA A 16 5.85 4.57 20.96
N CYS A 17 4.93 4.61 21.94
CA CYS A 17 4.04 5.73 22.16
C CYS A 17 3.98 6.05 23.66
N ARG A 18 4.30 7.30 24.05
CA ARG A 18 4.41 7.73 25.45
C ARG A 18 5.22 6.77 26.35
N GLY A 19 6.29 6.20 25.82
CA GLY A 19 7.18 5.30 26.55
C GLY A 19 6.70 3.84 26.65
N LYS A 20 5.49 3.50 26.16
CA LYS A 20 5.04 2.13 25.98
C LYS A 20 5.51 1.64 24.62
N GLU A 21 6.21 0.52 24.61
CA GLU A 21 6.67 -0.13 23.36
C GLU A 21 5.61 -1.08 22.83
N TYR A 22 5.57 -1.20 21.51
CA TYR A 22 4.67 -2.08 20.74
C TYR A 22 5.48 -2.94 19.79
N THR A 23 5.06 -4.18 19.64
CA THR A 23 5.74 -5.20 18.84
C THR A 23 5.05 -5.43 17.50
N ALA A 24 5.71 -6.17 16.60
CA ALA A 24 5.10 -6.63 15.35
C ALA A 24 3.77 -7.36 15.60
N ARG A 25 3.72 -8.17 16.66
CA ARG A 25 2.48 -8.83 17.09
C ARG A 25 1.37 -7.83 17.40
N ASP A 26 1.69 -6.72 18.09
CA ASP A 26 0.68 -5.70 18.40
C ASP A 26 0.15 -5.01 17.15
N ALA A 27 1.01 -4.74 16.16
CA ALA A 27 0.62 -4.14 14.88
C ALA A 27 -0.27 -5.09 14.07
N ILE A 28 0.08 -6.38 14.00
CA ILE A 28 -0.68 -7.42 13.32
C ILE A 28 -2.04 -7.63 14.00
N ASP A 29 -2.07 -7.78 15.33
CA ASP A 29 -3.30 -7.99 16.08
C ASP A 29 -4.24 -6.78 15.97
N ALA A 30 -3.69 -5.56 15.89
CA ALA A 30 -4.46 -4.35 15.60
C ALA A 30 -5.04 -4.35 14.17
N ALA A 31 -4.30 -4.84 13.18
CA ALA A 31 -4.80 -5.01 11.82
C ALA A 31 -5.92 -6.08 11.74
N ILE A 32 -5.77 -7.19 12.49
CA ILE A 32 -6.82 -8.21 12.61
C ILE A 32 -8.08 -7.61 13.26
N PHE A 33 -7.92 -6.85 14.34
CA PHE A 33 -9.03 -6.18 15.02
C PHE A 33 -9.82 -5.28 14.02
N ARG A 34 -9.12 -4.61 13.11
CA ARG A 34 -9.72 -3.75 12.09
C ARG A 34 -10.24 -4.51 10.86
N GLY A 35 -10.02 -5.83 10.77
CA GLY A 35 -10.41 -6.65 9.62
C GLY A 35 -9.57 -6.39 8.36
N GLU A 36 -8.38 -5.82 8.50
CA GLU A 36 -7.51 -5.41 7.39
C GLU A 36 -6.56 -6.51 6.92
N LEU A 37 -6.35 -7.55 7.75
CA LEU A 37 -5.39 -8.60 7.46
C LEU A 37 -5.87 -9.61 6.41
N GLY A 38 -7.19 -9.78 6.25
CA GLY A 38 -7.77 -10.91 5.51
C GLY A 38 -7.29 -11.05 4.07
N VAL A 39 -7.15 -9.93 3.35
CA VAL A 39 -6.67 -9.93 1.95
C VAL A 39 -5.21 -10.38 1.89
N LYS A 40 -4.35 -9.80 2.73
CA LYS A 40 -2.91 -10.15 2.77
C LYS A 40 -2.68 -11.58 3.23
N TRP A 41 -3.44 -12.05 4.19
CA TRP A 41 -3.37 -13.43 4.63
C TRP A 41 -3.75 -14.41 3.52
N LYS A 42 -4.78 -14.08 2.73
CA LYS A 42 -5.17 -14.89 1.60
C LYS A 42 -4.12 -14.89 0.49
N GLU A 43 -3.59 -13.73 0.12
CA GLU A 43 -2.49 -13.60 -0.85
C GLU A 43 -1.30 -14.48 -0.44
N PHE A 44 -0.90 -14.42 0.82
CA PHE A 44 0.17 -15.25 1.36
C PHE A 44 -0.14 -16.75 1.29
N LEU A 45 -1.37 -17.18 1.59
CA LEU A 45 -1.77 -18.59 1.46
C LEU A 45 -1.73 -19.06 0.01
N ASP A 46 -2.14 -18.20 -0.94
CA ASP A 46 -2.04 -18.48 -2.37
C ASP A 46 -0.58 -18.71 -2.81
N GLU A 47 0.35 -17.91 -2.27
CA GLU A 47 1.79 -18.04 -2.53
C GLU A 47 2.40 -19.30 -1.91
N VAL A 48 2.04 -19.63 -0.67
CA VAL A 48 2.48 -20.87 0.00
C VAL A 48 2.01 -22.12 -0.76
N GLU A 49 0.78 -22.11 -1.24
CA GLU A 49 0.25 -23.23 -2.03
C GLU A 49 0.90 -23.29 -3.42
N ALA A 50 1.25 -22.13 -4.03
CA ALA A 50 2.00 -22.09 -5.27
C ALA A 50 3.42 -22.69 -5.11
N GLU A 51 4.11 -22.36 -4.03
CA GLU A 51 5.42 -22.94 -3.69
C GLU A 51 5.34 -24.46 -3.56
N LYS A 52 4.41 -24.96 -2.76
CA LYS A 52 4.16 -26.38 -2.61
C LYS A 52 3.86 -27.08 -3.94
N ARG A 53 3.05 -26.42 -4.80
CA ARG A 53 2.71 -26.97 -6.11
C ARG A 53 3.89 -26.99 -7.06
N ALA A 54 4.76 -25.99 -7.00
CA ALA A 54 6.00 -25.96 -7.77
C ALA A 54 6.93 -27.12 -7.37
N ASP A 55 7.06 -27.39 -6.08
CA ASP A 55 7.84 -28.52 -5.55
C ASP A 55 7.26 -29.88 -5.99
N GLU A 56 5.94 -30.07 -5.88
CA GLU A 56 5.27 -31.31 -6.31
C GLU A 56 5.46 -31.59 -7.82
N LEU A 57 5.50 -30.54 -8.63
CA LEU A 57 5.71 -30.65 -10.08
C LEU A 57 7.19 -30.74 -10.46
N GLY A 58 8.12 -30.55 -9.51
CA GLY A 58 9.54 -30.52 -9.77
C GLY A 58 9.92 -29.43 -10.76
N LEU A 59 9.31 -28.23 -10.63
CA LEU A 59 9.57 -27.13 -11.54
C LEU A 59 10.98 -26.59 -11.34
N ASP A 60 11.69 -26.39 -12.44
CA ASP A 60 12.97 -25.70 -12.44
C ASP A 60 12.72 -24.19 -12.38
N LEU A 61 13.01 -23.59 -11.22
CA LEU A 61 12.79 -22.17 -10.99
C LEU A 61 13.90 -21.35 -11.65
N ASP A 62 13.55 -20.17 -12.13
CA ASP A 62 14.51 -19.23 -12.70
C ASP A 62 15.34 -18.55 -11.59
N GLU A 63 16.49 -19.13 -11.26
CA GLU A 63 17.43 -18.58 -10.27
C GLU A 63 17.87 -17.15 -10.61
N SER A 64 17.93 -16.80 -11.90
CA SER A 64 18.28 -15.45 -12.34
C SER A 64 17.17 -14.45 -12.00
N ALA A 65 15.91 -14.83 -12.16
CA ALA A 65 14.77 -13.99 -11.78
C ALA A 65 14.71 -13.79 -10.27
N ILE A 66 14.93 -14.85 -9.47
CA ILE A 66 14.96 -14.78 -8.01
C ILE A 66 16.10 -13.87 -7.55
N SER A 67 17.32 -14.05 -8.09
CA SER A 67 18.47 -13.21 -7.76
C SER A 67 18.25 -11.75 -8.13
N SER A 68 17.66 -11.47 -9.29
CA SER A 68 17.36 -10.10 -9.73
C SER A 68 16.33 -9.41 -8.82
N ALA A 69 15.31 -10.13 -8.35
CA ALA A 69 14.33 -9.60 -7.40
C ALA A 69 14.96 -9.29 -6.04
N ALA A 70 15.83 -10.19 -5.54
CA ALA A 70 16.58 -9.97 -4.30
C ALA A 70 17.56 -8.80 -4.41
N GLU A 71 18.21 -8.61 -5.56
CA GLU A 71 19.06 -7.45 -5.83
C GLU A 71 18.25 -6.15 -5.87
N ALA A 72 17.11 -6.14 -6.56
CA ALA A 72 16.22 -4.97 -6.63
C ALA A 72 15.78 -4.54 -5.22
N PHE A 73 15.40 -5.48 -4.36
CA PHE A 73 15.11 -5.22 -2.95
C PHE A 73 16.30 -4.58 -2.22
N ARG A 74 17.49 -5.15 -2.38
CA ARG A 74 18.70 -4.62 -1.73
C ARG A 74 18.99 -3.18 -2.17
N TYR A 75 18.83 -2.86 -3.45
CA TYR A 75 18.99 -1.50 -3.95
C TYR A 75 17.93 -0.55 -3.40
N GLU A 76 16.68 -0.99 -3.29
CA GLU A 76 15.59 -0.17 -2.72
C GLU A 76 15.86 0.20 -1.26
N TYR A 77 16.48 -0.72 -0.49
CA TYR A 77 16.81 -0.50 0.92
C TYR A 77 18.25 -0.04 1.15
N ASP A 78 18.99 0.34 0.09
CA ASP A 78 20.41 0.78 0.15
C ASP A 78 21.35 -0.24 0.82
N LEU A 79 21.09 -1.53 0.58
CA LEU A 79 21.86 -2.65 1.14
C LEU A 79 22.90 -3.11 0.11
N ILE A 80 24.02 -2.40 0.02
CA ILE A 80 25.01 -2.62 -1.04
C ILE A 80 25.86 -3.88 -0.78
N THR A 81 26.18 -4.14 0.49
CA THR A 81 27.02 -5.28 0.87
C THR A 81 26.21 -6.43 1.49
N ALA A 82 26.78 -7.63 1.49
CA ALA A 82 26.17 -8.78 2.18
C ALA A 82 26.07 -8.53 3.70
N GLU A 83 27.06 -7.88 4.32
CA GLU A 83 27.08 -7.56 5.75
C GLU A 83 25.95 -6.58 6.12
N GLU A 84 25.67 -5.58 5.26
CA GLU A 84 24.54 -4.67 5.46
C GLU A 84 23.20 -5.42 5.38
N THR A 85 23.07 -6.35 4.41
CA THR A 85 21.88 -7.20 4.28
C THR A 85 21.70 -8.09 5.51
N GLU A 86 22.73 -8.78 5.95
CA GLU A 86 22.71 -9.62 7.16
C GLU A 86 22.35 -8.81 8.40
N THR A 87 22.93 -7.62 8.55
CA THR A 87 22.64 -6.72 9.67
C THR A 87 21.19 -6.24 9.62
N TRP A 88 20.69 -5.89 8.44
CA TRP A 88 19.31 -5.46 8.25
C TRP A 88 18.31 -6.56 8.61
N LEU A 89 18.57 -7.80 8.17
CA LEU A 89 17.76 -8.98 8.48
C LEU A 89 17.81 -9.30 9.99
N ALA A 90 19.00 -9.35 10.57
CA ALA A 90 19.19 -9.66 11.99
C ALA A 90 18.46 -8.64 12.89
N ASN A 91 18.50 -7.35 12.54
CA ASN A 91 17.77 -6.30 13.25
C ASN A 91 16.24 -6.47 13.20
N ARG A 92 15.73 -7.29 12.29
CA ARG A 92 14.31 -7.63 12.12
C ARG A 92 13.96 -9.03 12.57
N GLY A 93 14.92 -9.74 13.19
CA GLY A 93 14.74 -11.12 13.64
C GLY A 93 14.59 -12.14 12.50
N LEU A 94 15.14 -11.80 11.33
CA LEU A 94 15.14 -12.62 10.12
C LEU A 94 16.53 -13.22 9.86
N THR A 95 16.56 -14.32 9.14
CA THR A 95 17.76 -14.98 8.63
C THR A 95 17.89 -14.78 7.12
N PHE A 96 19.05 -15.17 6.57
CA PHE A 96 19.22 -15.18 5.12
C PHE A 96 18.34 -16.24 4.44
N ASP A 97 18.06 -17.36 5.13
CA ASP A 97 17.12 -18.38 4.63
C ASP A 97 15.69 -17.80 4.54
N ASP A 98 15.21 -17.08 5.57
CA ASP A 98 13.91 -16.37 5.51
C ASP A 98 13.82 -15.42 4.30
N PHE A 99 14.93 -14.75 3.96
CA PHE A 99 15.02 -13.84 2.83
C PHE A 99 14.98 -14.59 1.49
N SER A 100 15.74 -15.67 1.37
CA SER A 100 15.77 -16.51 0.18
C SER A 100 14.41 -17.17 -0.08
N ASP A 101 13.80 -17.73 0.96
CA ASP A 101 12.49 -18.38 0.89
C ASP A 101 11.39 -17.40 0.41
N TYR A 102 11.45 -16.15 0.87
CA TYR A 102 10.52 -15.12 0.42
C TYR A 102 10.56 -14.92 -1.11
N PHE A 103 11.75 -14.70 -1.70
CA PHE A 103 11.84 -14.48 -3.14
C PHE A 103 11.57 -15.73 -3.96
N THR A 104 11.92 -16.91 -3.42
CA THR A 104 11.56 -18.19 -4.03
C THR A 104 10.06 -18.36 -4.11
N ARG A 105 9.35 -18.11 -3.02
CA ARG A 105 7.87 -18.18 -2.96
C ARG A 105 7.20 -17.19 -3.92
N GLN A 106 7.70 -15.95 -3.97
CA GLN A 106 7.21 -14.93 -4.91
C GLN A 106 7.40 -15.37 -6.38
N ASN A 107 8.53 -16.00 -6.69
CA ASN A 107 8.80 -16.54 -8.02
C ASN A 107 7.84 -17.69 -8.35
N CYS A 108 7.62 -18.64 -7.43
CA CYS A 108 6.67 -19.73 -7.59
C CYS A 108 5.27 -19.21 -7.91
N ALA A 109 4.78 -18.20 -7.20
CA ALA A 109 3.48 -17.58 -7.43
C ALA A 109 3.37 -16.94 -8.83
N THR A 110 4.48 -16.46 -9.38
CA THR A 110 4.53 -15.88 -10.73
C THR A 110 4.51 -16.97 -11.82
N VAL A 111 5.17 -18.10 -11.58
CA VAL A 111 5.29 -19.22 -12.55
C VAL A 111 4.00 -20.05 -12.58
N ILE A 112 3.42 -20.31 -11.41
CA ILE A 112 2.16 -21.06 -11.29
C ILE A 112 0.99 -20.18 -11.70
N ARG A 113 0.52 -20.33 -12.95
CA ARG A 113 -0.61 -19.55 -13.53
C ARG A 113 -1.98 -20.17 -13.30
N GLU A 114 -2.03 -21.39 -12.80
CA GLU A 114 -3.29 -22.05 -12.47
C GLU A 114 -3.93 -21.35 -11.28
N LYS A 115 -5.27 -21.20 -11.34
CA LYS A 115 -5.99 -20.66 -10.18
C LYS A 115 -5.92 -21.69 -9.05
N ILE A 116 -5.09 -21.41 -8.07
CA ILE A 116 -4.97 -22.19 -6.86
C ILE A 116 -6.13 -21.81 -5.93
N VAL A 117 -6.73 -22.78 -5.31
CA VAL A 117 -7.71 -22.57 -4.23
C VAL A 117 -7.05 -23.14 -2.97
N PRO A 118 -6.38 -22.31 -2.18
CA PRO A 118 -5.75 -22.76 -0.96
C PRO A 118 -6.79 -23.21 0.06
N ASP A 119 -6.38 -24.07 0.98
CA ASP A 119 -7.19 -24.38 2.15
C ASP A 119 -7.44 -23.09 2.95
N GLU A 120 -8.71 -22.73 3.16
CA GLU A 120 -9.09 -21.56 3.94
C GLU A 120 -8.76 -21.78 5.43
N VAL A 121 -7.56 -21.38 5.83
CA VAL A 121 -7.13 -21.40 7.24
C VAL A 121 -7.20 -19.99 7.80
N GLU A 122 -8.01 -19.81 8.87
CA GLU A 122 -8.00 -18.54 9.60
C GLU A 122 -6.62 -18.31 10.22
N TYR A 123 -6.08 -17.09 10.18
CA TYR A 123 -4.79 -16.74 10.78
C TYR A 123 -4.65 -17.21 12.25
N GLN A 124 -5.70 -17.05 13.05
CA GLN A 124 -5.71 -17.45 14.45
C GLN A 124 -5.64 -18.96 14.66
N CYS A 125 -5.97 -19.75 13.63
CA CYS A 125 -5.97 -21.22 13.66
C CYS A 125 -4.74 -21.81 12.95
N ALA A 126 -3.92 -20.98 12.29
CA ALA A 126 -2.72 -21.41 11.58
C ALA A 126 -1.63 -21.92 12.53
N SER A 127 -0.75 -22.77 12.01
CA SER A 127 0.42 -23.28 12.75
C SER A 127 1.36 -22.13 13.14
N PRO A 128 2.17 -22.30 14.20
CA PRO A 128 3.17 -21.30 14.58
C PRO A 128 4.16 -21.01 13.43
N ASP A 129 4.57 -22.02 12.68
CA ASP A 129 5.52 -21.87 11.56
C ASP A 129 4.92 -21.07 10.42
N LEU A 130 3.67 -21.37 10.03
CA LEU A 130 2.96 -20.61 8.98
C LEU A 130 2.76 -19.15 9.37
N ARG A 131 2.43 -18.88 10.63
CA ARG A 131 2.34 -17.50 11.14
C ARG A 131 3.70 -16.80 11.15
N ARG A 132 4.79 -17.51 11.47
CA ARG A 132 6.15 -16.95 11.42
C ARG A 132 6.51 -16.58 9.98
N SER A 133 6.30 -17.47 9.02
CA SER A 133 6.55 -17.18 7.60
C SER A 133 5.71 -15.99 7.11
N PHE A 134 4.48 -15.84 7.59
CA PHE A 134 3.66 -14.67 7.28
C PHE A 134 4.21 -13.37 7.87
N VAL A 135 4.79 -13.39 9.08
CA VAL A 135 5.44 -12.19 9.64
C VAL A 135 6.68 -11.82 8.80
N THR A 136 7.45 -12.81 8.35
CA THR A 136 8.55 -12.60 7.39
C THR A 136 8.05 -11.91 6.12
N GLU A 137 6.95 -12.42 5.55
CA GLU A 137 6.27 -11.83 4.39
C GLU A 137 5.92 -10.35 4.63
N LEU A 138 5.27 -10.05 5.74
CA LEU A 138 4.88 -8.68 6.09
C LEU A 138 6.07 -7.73 6.29
N ILE A 139 7.20 -8.25 6.78
CA ILE A 139 8.44 -7.47 6.95
C ILE A 139 9.06 -7.16 5.59
N LEU A 140 9.21 -8.17 4.73
CA LEU A 140 9.91 -8.05 3.45
C LEU A 140 9.06 -7.32 2.39
N SER A 141 7.74 -7.45 2.43
CA SER A 141 6.84 -6.67 1.56
C SER A 141 6.65 -5.20 1.99
N GLY A 142 7.12 -4.81 3.19
CA GLY A 142 6.87 -3.49 3.78
C GLY A 142 5.46 -3.32 4.36
N ASP A 143 4.63 -4.35 4.34
CA ASP A 143 3.27 -4.29 4.89
C ASP A 143 3.27 -4.10 6.41
N LEU A 144 4.29 -4.65 7.12
CA LEU A 144 4.44 -4.42 8.56
C LEU A 144 4.69 -2.94 8.88
N ASP A 145 5.46 -2.23 8.07
CA ASP A 145 5.73 -0.80 8.24
C ASP A 145 4.45 0.01 8.08
N ARG A 146 3.61 -0.35 7.12
CA ARG A 146 2.30 0.26 6.92
C ARG A 146 1.37 -0.01 8.10
N MET A 147 1.25 -1.26 8.55
CA MET A 147 0.44 -1.63 9.72
C MET A 147 0.92 -0.91 10.99
N THR A 148 2.24 -0.75 11.13
CA THR A 148 2.84 0.00 12.24
C THR A 148 2.50 1.49 12.16
N SER A 149 2.59 2.10 11.00
CA SER A 149 2.22 3.51 10.78
C SER A 149 0.75 3.75 11.10
N ASP A 150 -0.12 2.82 10.70
CA ASP A 150 -1.54 2.85 11.00
C ASP A 150 -1.83 2.73 12.51
N LEU A 151 -1.11 1.85 13.20
CA LEU A 151 -1.19 1.72 14.66
C LEU A 151 -0.70 3.00 15.35
N MET A 152 0.42 3.56 14.91
CA MET A 152 0.99 4.79 15.47
C MET A 152 0.03 5.97 15.36
N ALA A 153 -0.63 6.15 14.22
CA ALA A 153 -1.61 7.20 14.02
C ALA A 153 -2.77 7.11 15.03
N ARG A 154 -3.26 5.91 15.29
CA ARG A 154 -4.33 5.63 16.25
C ARG A 154 -3.90 5.81 17.69
N LEU A 155 -2.71 5.32 18.03
CA LEU A 155 -2.12 5.53 19.35
C LEU A 155 -1.88 7.03 19.62
N ALA A 156 -1.38 7.76 18.64
CA ALA A 156 -1.15 9.20 18.75
C ALA A 156 -2.48 9.96 18.92
N ALA A 157 -3.53 9.58 18.20
CA ALA A 157 -4.87 10.13 18.37
C ALA A 157 -5.40 9.91 19.80
N ARG A 158 -5.25 8.69 20.32
CA ARG A 158 -5.62 8.35 21.70
C ARG A 158 -4.84 9.17 22.74
N CYS A 159 -3.57 9.45 22.43
CA CYS A 159 -2.71 10.27 23.31
C CYS A 159 -3.04 11.76 23.26
N ALA A 160 -3.53 12.26 22.14
CA ALA A 160 -3.80 13.69 21.93
C ALA A 160 -5.22 14.12 22.32
N GLY A 161 -6.15 13.18 22.38
CA GLY A 161 -7.55 13.43 22.65
C GLY A 161 -7.97 13.29 24.10
N GLU A 162 -9.20 13.63 24.38
CA GLU A 162 -9.91 13.28 25.61
C GLU A 162 -10.27 11.79 25.63
N GLU A 163 -10.64 11.27 26.80
CA GLU A 163 -11.19 9.92 26.92
C GLU A 163 -12.45 9.78 26.01
N PRO A 164 -12.50 8.76 25.15
CA PRO A 164 -13.67 8.51 24.32
C PRO A 164 -14.92 8.30 25.18
N ILE A 165 -16.02 8.87 24.77
CA ILE A 165 -17.31 8.68 25.45
C ILE A 165 -17.80 7.23 25.24
N PRO A 166 -18.54 6.66 26.21
CA PRO A 166 -19.04 5.29 26.14
C PRO A 166 -19.82 4.97 24.86
N GLU A 167 -20.58 5.92 24.35
CA GLU A 167 -21.35 5.77 23.12
C GLU A 167 -20.47 5.57 21.89
N ALA A 168 -19.33 6.27 21.80
CA ALA A 168 -18.36 6.11 20.72
C ALA A 168 -17.69 4.72 20.78
N ILE A 169 -17.34 4.26 21.99
CA ILE A 169 -16.78 2.90 22.21
C ILE A 169 -17.80 1.85 21.77
N ALA A 170 -19.08 1.99 22.17
CA ALA A 170 -20.14 1.05 21.77
C ALA A 170 -20.40 1.03 20.25
N VAL A 171 -20.17 2.14 19.56
CA VAL A 171 -20.22 2.17 18.09
C VAL A 171 -19.08 1.35 17.49
N GLU A 172 -17.86 1.53 17.98
CA GLU A 172 -16.70 0.77 17.47
C GLU A 172 -16.78 -0.72 17.83
N GLU A 173 -17.35 -1.10 18.97
CA GLU A 173 -17.61 -2.51 19.32
C GLU A 173 -18.56 -3.16 18.30
N ARG A 174 -19.66 -2.50 17.93
CA ARG A 174 -20.57 -3.01 16.92
C ARG A 174 -19.90 -3.17 15.56
N LYS A 175 -19.05 -2.20 15.16
CA LYS A 175 -18.27 -2.30 13.92
C LYS A 175 -17.26 -3.44 13.95
N PHE A 176 -16.58 -3.63 15.08
CA PHE A 176 -15.63 -4.74 15.30
C PHE A 176 -16.33 -6.09 15.13
N LEU A 177 -17.45 -6.31 15.83
CA LEU A 177 -18.23 -7.54 15.73
C LEU A 177 -18.70 -7.80 14.29
N HIS A 178 -19.21 -6.78 13.62
CA HIS A 178 -19.67 -6.89 12.23
C HIS A 178 -18.54 -7.22 11.25
N ARG A 179 -17.42 -6.50 11.32
CA ARG A 179 -16.26 -6.71 10.41
C ARG A 179 -15.66 -8.10 10.52
N ASN A 180 -15.61 -8.63 11.75
CA ASN A 180 -15.03 -9.94 12.02
C ASN A 180 -16.05 -11.09 11.98
N GLY A 181 -17.31 -10.83 11.63
CA GLY A 181 -18.36 -11.85 11.58
C GLY A 181 -18.66 -12.49 12.93
N ILE A 182 -18.40 -11.79 14.05
CA ILE A 182 -18.46 -12.32 15.40
C ILE A 182 -19.78 -11.97 16.06
N LYS A 183 -20.46 -12.95 16.64
CA LYS A 183 -21.60 -12.69 17.54
C LYS A 183 -21.07 -12.29 18.92
N THR A 184 -21.82 -11.40 19.62
CA THR A 184 -21.44 -10.90 20.94
C THR A 184 -21.08 -12.02 21.93
N ALA A 185 -21.79 -13.15 21.90
CA ALA A 185 -21.49 -14.30 22.76
C ALA A 185 -20.18 -15.05 22.41
N GLN A 186 -19.57 -14.76 21.25
CA GLN A 186 -18.40 -15.47 20.74
C GLN A 186 -17.09 -14.67 20.88
N HIS A 187 -17.15 -13.40 21.28
CA HIS A 187 -15.98 -12.53 21.33
C HIS A 187 -14.88 -13.04 22.27
N ALA A 188 -15.25 -13.64 23.42
CA ALA A 188 -14.27 -14.20 24.35
C ALA A 188 -13.48 -15.38 23.75
N ASN A 189 -14.15 -16.23 22.94
CA ASN A 189 -13.47 -17.32 22.24
C ASN A 189 -12.56 -16.81 21.12
N TRP A 190 -12.98 -15.77 20.41
CA TRP A 190 -12.18 -15.12 19.40
C TRP A 190 -10.89 -14.50 19.99
N LEU A 191 -11.02 -13.79 21.11
CA LEU A 191 -9.88 -13.24 21.86
C LEU A 191 -8.91 -14.34 22.31
N LYS A 192 -9.45 -15.46 22.82
CA LYS A 192 -8.65 -16.61 23.23
C LYS A 192 -7.85 -17.21 22.06
N LYS A 193 -8.44 -17.34 20.88
CA LYS A 193 -7.74 -17.79 19.66
C LYS A 193 -6.59 -16.85 19.29
N LEU A 194 -6.78 -15.54 19.46
CA LEU A 194 -5.75 -14.52 19.20
C LEU A 194 -4.69 -14.46 20.33
N GLY A 195 -4.96 -15.09 21.49
CA GLY A 195 -4.10 -15.02 22.67
C GLY A 195 -4.16 -13.65 23.36
N ARG A 196 -5.30 -12.97 23.28
CA ARG A 196 -5.59 -11.67 23.88
C ARG A 196 -6.74 -11.78 24.90
N ASP A 197 -6.89 -10.78 25.73
CA ASP A 197 -7.92 -10.70 26.78
C ASP A 197 -8.91 -9.54 26.54
N SER A 198 -9.92 -9.45 27.42
CA SER A 198 -10.90 -8.35 27.34
C SER A 198 -10.27 -6.97 27.54
N LYS A 199 -9.22 -6.89 28.35
CA LYS A 199 -8.53 -5.64 28.62
C LYS A 199 -7.86 -5.07 27.36
N TRP A 200 -7.27 -5.96 26.56
CA TRP A 200 -6.73 -5.59 25.25
C TRP A 200 -7.84 -5.14 24.29
N LEU A 201 -9.00 -5.81 24.29
CA LEU A 201 -10.14 -5.42 23.47
C LEU A 201 -10.65 -4.02 23.86
N ASP A 202 -10.82 -3.76 25.15
CA ASP A 202 -11.27 -2.47 25.66
C ASP A 202 -10.30 -1.34 25.25
N GLU A 203 -8.99 -1.62 25.34
CA GLU A 203 -7.95 -0.67 24.89
C GLU A 203 -8.04 -0.40 23.37
N MET A 204 -8.20 -1.44 22.56
CA MET A 204 -8.33 -1.28 21.10
C MET A 204 -9.59 -0.53 20.70
N LEU A 205 -10.72 -0.80 21.34
CA LEU A 205 -11.97 -0.07 21.12
C LEU A 205 -11.83 1.41 21.49
N ALA A 206 -11.16 1.73 22.60
CA ALA A 206 -10.91 3.12 23.01
C ALA A 206 -9.95 3.83 22.03
N ILE A 207 -8.92 3.13 21.53
CA ILE A 207 -7.99 3.66 20.52
C ILE A 207 -8.74 3.99 19.22
N GLU A 208 -9.57 3.08 18.72
CA GLU A 208 -10.35 3.31 17.49
C GLU A 208 -11.40 4.41 17.67
N ALA A 209 -12.08 4.46 18.81
CA ALA A 209 -13.04 5.52 19.09
C ALA A 209 -12.37 6.90 19.11
N ALA A 210 -11.19 7.03 19.72
CA ALA A 210 -10.41 8.25 19.70
C ALA A 210 -10.01 8.65 18.28
N TYR A 211 -9.44 7.71 17.51
CA TYR A 211 -9.07 7.94 16.10
C TYR A 211 -10.26 8.40 15.27
N ARG A 212 -11.42 7.75 15.40
CA ARG A 212 -12.64 8.11 14.69
C ARG A 212 -13.11 9.52 15.05
N THR A 213 -13.05 9.88 16.33
CA THR A 213 -13.39 11.23 16.78
C THR A 213 -12.54 12.31 16.10
N HIS A 214 -11.23 12.05 15.93
CA HIS A 214 -10.37 12.95 15.16
C HIS A 214 -10.77 13.00 13.67
N CYS A 215 -11.05 11.87 13.04
CA CYS A 215 -11.51 11.82 11.65
C CYS A 215 -12.80 12.62 11.46
N ASP A 216 -13.79 12.44 12.32
CA ASP A 216 -15.09 13.11 12.21
C ASP A 216 -14.99 14.64 12.38
N ARG A 217 -14.06 15.11 13.22
CA ARG A 217 -13.78 16.56 13.39
C ARG A 217 -13.04 17.16 12.19
N LEU A 218 -12.24 16.39 11.50
CA LEU A 218 -11.43 16.87 10.37
C LEU A 218 -12.18 16.82 9.05
N LEU A 219 -12.98 15.78 8.85
CA LEU A 219 -13.65 15.51 7.58
C LEU A 219 -15.02 16.20 7.50
N VAL A 220 -15.07 17.46 7.93
CA VAL A 220 -16.27 18.30 7.79
C VAL A 220 -16.33 18.95 6.40
N PRO A 221 -17.53 19.27 5.88
CA PRO A 221 -17.69 19.85 4.55
C PRO A 221 -16.83 21.10 4.32
N GLU A 222 -16.73 21.97 5.31
CA GLU A 222 -15.98 23.21 5.24
C GLU A 222 -14.48 22.99 5.06
N ALA A 223 -13.91 22.01 5.79
CA ALA A 223 -12.50 21.65 5.66
C ALA A 223 -12.19 21.05 4.30
N ARG A 224 -13.08 20.19 3.79
CA ARG A 224 -12.96 19.63 2.43
C ARG A 224 -13.03 20.72 1.36
N GLN A 225 -13.96 21.64 1.49
CA GLN A 225 -14.09 22.76 0.54
C GLN A 225 -12.85 23.65 0.53
N HIS A 226 -12.29 23.95 1.71
CA HIS A 226 -11.06 24.73 1.81
C HIS A 226 -9.87 24.02 1.16
N GLU A 227 -9.69 22.73 1.42
CA GLU A 227 -8.63 21.92 0.83
C GLU A 227 -8.81 21.78 -0.69
N LEU A 228 -10.06 21.61 -1.17
CA LEU A 228 -10.37 21.58 -2.61
C LEU A 228 -9.94 22.85 -3.31
N MET A 229 -10.21 24.01 -2.72
CA MET A 229 -9.81 25.29 -3.30
C MET A 229 -8.27 25.41 -3.41
N ALA A 230 -7.54 24.94 -2.42
CA ALA A 230 -6.07 24.94 -2.44
C ALA A 230 -5.50 23.95 -3.48
N LEU A 231 -6.21 22.87 -3.75
CA LEU A 231 -5.78 21.78 -4.62
C LEU A 231 -6.50 21.73 -5.97
N ARG A 232 -7.21 22.82 -6.35
CA ARG A 232 -8.02 22.86 -7.58
C ARG A 232 -7.21 22.43 -8.80
N LEU A 233 -6.00 22.97 -8.97
CA LEU A 233 -5.15 22.66 -10.11
C LEU A 233 -4.58 21.23 -10.05
N PRO A 234 -3.95 20.76 -8.97
CA PRO A 234 -3.48 19.37 -8.86
C PRO A 234 -4.57 18.32 -9.06
N LEU A 235 -5.80 18.59 -8.62
CA LEU A 235 -6.94 17.68 -8.71
C LEU A 235 -7.77 17.85 -9.99
N THR A 236 -7.36 18.70 -10.94
CA THR A 236 -7.98 18.76 -12.26
C THR A 236 -7.84 17.41 -12.95
N GLN A 237 -8.94 16.85 -13.41
CA GLN A 237 -8.99 15.57 -14.12
C GLN A 237 -8.82 15.81 -15.60
N PHE A 238 -7.97 15.04 -16.23
CA PHE A 238 -7.75 15.03 -17.67
C PHE A 238 -8.34 13.77 -18.28
N GLU A 239 -9.17 13.93 -19.29
CA GLU A 239 -9.57 12.88 -20.20
C GLU A 239 -8.71 12.94 -21.43
N ILE A 240 -8.07 11.85 -21.81
CA ILE A 240 -7.16 11.78 -22.94
C ILE A 240 -7.44 10.59 -23.84
N GLU A 241 -7.08 10.76 -25.11
CA GLU A 241 -6.90 9.67 -26.06
C GLU A 241 -5.40 9.46 -26.29
N VAL A 242 -4.98 8.20 -26.36
CA VAL A 242 -3.57 7.82 -26.49
C VAL A 242 -3.42 6.81 -27.61
N ILE A 243 -2.43 7.03 -28.47
CA ILE A 243 -1.91 6.05 -29.44
C ILE A 243 -0.50 5.68 -29.02
N GLU A 244 -0.18 4.40 -28.97
CA GLU A 244 1.15 3.89 -28.69
C GLU A 244 1.88 3.59 -30.00
N LEU A 245 3.10 4.09 -30.17
CA LEU A 245 3.85 4.03 -31.41
C LEU A 245 5.28 3.56 -31.15
N GLU A 246 5.82 2.79 -32.09
CA GLU A 246 7.13 2.15 -31.94
C GLU A 246 8.31 3.10 -32.19
N SER A 247 8.10 4.22 -32.90
CA SER A 247 9.17 5.15 -33.25
C SER A 247 8.72 6.60 -33.22
N HIS A 248 9.71 7.51 -33.09
CA HIS A 248 9.48 8.97 -33.15
C HIS A 248 8.94 9.42 -34.48
N ASP A 249 9.36 8.78 -35.60
CA ASP A 249 8.92 9.16 -36.92
C ASP A 249 7.47 8.74 -37.17
N ALA A 250 7.07 7.55 -36.74
CA ALA A 250 5.68 7.12 -36.73
C ALA A 250 4.80 8.06 -35.86
N ALA A 251 5.31 8.50 -34.71
CA ALA A 251 4.58 9.43 -33.84
C ALA A 251 4.43 10.85 -34.48
N LYS A 252 5.42 11.30 -35.22
CA LYS A 252 5.30 12.57 -35.99
C LYS A 252 4.32 12.45 -37.14
N GLU A 253 4.33 11.34 -37.86
CA GLU A 253 3.39 11.10 -38.97
C GLU A 253 1.96 11.04 -38.41
N ALA A 254 1.72 10.29 -37.36
CA ALA A 254 0.43 10.25 -36.69
C ALA A 254 -0.03 11.64 -36.20
N LEU A 255 0.87 12.42 -35.61
CA LEU A 255 0.59 13.82 -35.24
C LEU A 255 0.18 14.64 -36.42
N PHE A 256 0.88 14.52 -37.57
CA PHE A 256 0.57 15.22 -38.79
C PHE A 256 -0.82 14.88 -39.34
N CYS A 257 -1.17 13.57 -39.40
CA CYS A 257 -2.49 13.13 -39.84
C CYS A 257 -3.61 13.73 -38.96
N VAL A 258 -3.41 13.75 -37.62
CA VAL A 258 -4.40 14.37 -36.73
C VAL A 258 -4.50 15.89 -36.91
N GLN A 259 -3.36 16.58 -37.00
CA GLN A 259 -3.35 18.06 -37.00
C GLN A 259 -3.64 18.69 -38.37
N GLN A 260 -3.17 18.07 -39.45
CA GLN A 260 -3.27 18.65 -40.80
C GLN A 260 -4.39 18.02 -41.62
N ASP A 261 -4.53 16.70 -41.56
CA ASP A 261 -5.54 15.97 -42.35
C ASP A 261 -6.88 15.87 -41.62
N GLY A 262 -6.93 16.24 -40.33
CA GLY A 262 -8.15 16.28 -39.53
C GLY A 262 -8.68 14.90 -39.13
N MET A 263 -7.84 13.84 -39.22
CA MET A 263 -8.20 12.51 -38.81
C MET A 263 -8.39 12.45 -37.30
N SER A 264 -9.33 11.61 -36.85
CA SER A 264 -9.46 11.31 -35.43
C SER A 264 -8.30 10.44 -34.94
N MET A 265 -8.01 10.46 -33.64
CA MET A 265 -7.01 9.56 -33.03
C MET A 265 -7.31 8.09 -33.30
N GLU A 266 -8.58 7.73 -33.25
CA GLU A 266 -9.05 6.35 -33.50
C GLU A 266 -8.86 5.92 -34.96
N GLU A 267 -9.11 6.80 -35.93
CA GLU A 267 -8.85 6.53 -37.35
C GLU A 267 -7.36 6.32 -37.63
N VAL A 268 -6.50 7.21 -37.12
CA VAL A 268 -5.05 7.07 -37.26
C VAL A 268 -4.53 5.78 -36.64
N ALA A 269 -5.02 5.42 -35.45
CA ALA A 269 -4.65 4.16 -34.81
C ALA A 269 -5.10 2.94 -35.61
N THR A 270 -6.32 2.98 -36.15
CA THR A 270 -6.90 1.88 -36.95
C THR A 270 -6.14 1.68 -38.26
N GLU A 271 -5.87 2.77 -39.01
CA GLU A 271 -5.14 2.71 -40.28
C GLU A 271 -3.68 2.27 -40.11
N GLY A 272 -3.04 2.74 -39.04
CA GLY A 272 -1.64 2.38 -38.73
C GLY A 272 -1.49 1.04 -37.99
N GLY A 273 -2.59 0.44 -37.52
CA GLY A 273 -2.54 -0.79 -36.72
C GLY A 273 -1.94 -0.56 -35.31
N TYR A 274 -2.04 0.65 -34.77
CA TYR A 274 -1.48 1.02 -33.47
C TYR A 274 -2.46 0.80 -32.32
N PRO A 275 -1.98 0.45 -31.11
CA PRO A 275 -2.82 0.40 -29.92
C PRO A 275 -3.40 1.79 -29.60
N TYR A 276 -4.73 1.80 -29.38
CA TYR A 276 -5.47 3.01 -29.01
C TYR A 276 -6.19 2.79 -27.70
N ARG A 277 -6.17 3.80 -26.81
CA ARG A 277 -6.91 3.78 -25.57
C ARG A 277 -7.40 5.15 -25.15
N ARG A 278 -8.48 5.18 -24.38
CA ARG A 278 -8.91 6.35 -23.62
C ARG A 278 -8.49 6.16 -22.17
N SER A 279 -8.03 7.23 -21.55
CA SER A 279 -7.56 7.23 -20.17
C SER A 279 -8.01 8.48 -19.44
N GLN A 280 -8.12 8.37 -18.12
CA GLN A 280 -8.40 9.49 -17.23
C GLN A 280 -7.39 9.47 -16.09
N PHE A 281 -6.94 10.64 -15.65
CA PHE A 281 -6.04 10.81 -14.51
C PHE A 281 -6.20 12.19 -13.89
N LEU A 282 -5.76 12.34 -12.63
CA LEU A 282 -5.61 13.64 -12.01
C LEU A 282 -4.24 14.23 -12.37
N LEU A 283 -4.15 15.55 -12.54
CA LEU A 283 -2.90 16.21 -12.88
C LEU A 283 -1.76 15.84 -11.91
N GLU A 284 -2.07 15.64 -10.64
CA GLU A 284 -1.09 15.26 -9.63
C GLU A 284 -0.51 13.85 -9.79
N ASP A 285 -1.20 12.96 -10.50
CA ASP A 285 -0.72 11.60 -10.76
C ASP A 285 0.41 11.57 -11.81
N LEU A 286 0.61 12.69 -12.53
CA LEU A 286 1.70 12.81 -13.48
C LEU A 286 3.02 13.23 -12.81
N PRO A 287 4.18 12.79 -13.35
CA PRO A 287 5.47 13.37 -13.03
C PRO A 287 5.49 14.90 -13.24
N VAL A 288 6.28 15.62 -12.45
CA VAL A 288 6.29 17.08 -12.42
C VAL A 288 6.58 17.70 -13.79
N ASP A 289 7.49 17.12 -14.56
CA ASP A 289 7.88 17.54 -15.90
C ASP A 289 6.75 17.35 -16.93
N ALA A 290 5.93 16.31 -16.79
CA ALA A 290 4.79 16.04 -17.66
C ALA A 290 3.62 17.00 -17.39
N ARG A 291 3.39 17.41 -16.14
CA ARG A 291 2.25 18.26 -15.74
C ARG A 291 2.18 19.55 -16.57
N GLN A 292 3.32 20.20 -16.76
CA GLN A 292 3.39 21.47 -17.50
C GLN A 292 2.99 21.31 -18.96
N ARG A 293 3.32 20.18 -19.58
CA ARG A 293 2.93 19.88 -20.98
C ARG A 293 1.42 19.77 -21.10
N PHE A 294 0.75 19.01 -20.21
CA PHE A 294 -0.70 18.86 -20.22
C PHE A 294 -1.44 20.16 -19.88
N LEU A 295 -0.88 20.99 -19.00
CA LEU A 295 -1.46 22.30 -18.68
C LEU A 295 -1.44 23.26 -19.85
N SER A 296 -0.38 23.23 -20.67
CA SER A 296 -0.17 24.17 -21.78
C SER A 296 -1.04 23.87 -23.01
N VAL A 297 -1.59 22.66 -23.13
CA VAL A 297 -2.40 22.24 -24.29
C VAL A 297 -3.87 22.49 -24.00
N SER A 298 -4.59 23.08 -24.93
CA SER A 298 -6.04 23.29 -24.84
C SER A 298 -6.81 22.00 -25.12
N GLU A 299 -8.06 21.92 -24.64
CA GLU A 299 -8.98 20.83 -24.98
C GLU A 299 -9.11 20.66 -26.50
N GLY A 300 -9.22 19.42 -26.93
CA GLY A 300 -9.28 19.02 -28.34
C GLY A 300 -7.91 18.94 -29.03
N ASN A 301 -6.84 19.46 -28.44
CA ASN A 301 -5.52 19.51 -29.07
C ASN A 301 -4.64 18.32 -28.67
N VAL A 302 -3.66 18.05 -29.53
CA VAL A 302 -2.70 16.94 -29.40
C VAL A 302 -1.37 17.46 -28.87
N LEU A 303 -0.78 16.76 -27.92
CA LEU A 303 0.56 17.02 -27.42
C LEU A 303 1.61 16.60 -28.45
N GLN A 304 2.81 17.18 -28.35
CA GLN A 304 3.97 16.63 -29.05
C GLN A 304 4.24 15.20 -28.55
N PRO A 305 4.73 14.29 -29.42
CA PRO A 305 5.02 12.91 -29.04
C PRO A 305 5.86 12.82 -27.76
N ILE A 306 5.47 11.93 -26.86
CA ILE A 306 6.11 11.72 -25.57
C ILE A 306 6.84 10.39 -25.62
N ALA A 307 8.14 10.37 -25.32
CA ALA A 307 8.90 9.12 -25.20
C ALA A 307 8.43 8.34 -23.96
N ARG A 308 8.19 7.03 -24.13
CA ARG A 308 7.78 6.13 -23.04
C ARG A 308 8.36 4.73 -23.25
N GLY A 309 9.23 4.31 -22.33
CA GLY A 309 9.98 3.06 -22.52
C GLY A 309 10.76 3.10 -23.83
N ASP A 310 10.63 2.06 -24.64
CA ASP A 310 11.30 1.92 -25.94
C ASP A 310 10.50 2.57 -27.10
N GLY A 311 9.31 3.15 -26.82
CA GLY A 311 8.42 3.71 -27.81
C GLY A 311 8.00 5.15 -27.52
N PHE A 312 6.91 5.57 -28.17
CA PHE A 312 6.33 6.91 -28.06
C PHE A 312 4.82 6.83 -27.84
N GLU A 313 4.29 7.81 -27.13
CA GLU A 313 2.86 8.04 -27.00
C GLU A 313 2.47 9.35 -27.67
N LEU A 314 1.41 9.33 -28.48
CA LEU A 314 0.72 10.52 -28.96
C LEU A 314 -0.57 10.68 -28.14
N CYS A 315 -0.69 11.83 -27.47
CA CYS A 315 -1.79 12.10 -26.55
C CYS A 315 -2.63 13.29 -27.01
N ARG A 316 -3.96 13.14 -27.08
CA ARG A 316 -4.91 14.23 -27.27
C ARG A 316 -5.65 14.51 -25.99
N VAL A 317 -5.69 15.75 -25.53
CA VAL A 317 -6.52 16.19 -24.41
C VAL A 317 -7.95 16.33 -24.89
N VAL A 318 -8.83 15.43 -24.47
CA VAL A 318 -10.26 15.48 -24.83
C VAL A 318 -10.97 16.52 -23.98
N ASN A 319 -10.76 16.46 -22.67
CA ASN A 319 -11.44 17.30 -21.71
C ASN A 319 -10.56 17.60 -20.49
N LYS A 320 -10.79 18.76 -19.84
CA LYS A 320 -10.20 19.16 -18.56
C LYS A 320 -11.33 19.43 -17.58
N ILE A 321 -11.57 18.50 -16.69
CA ILE A 321 -12.68 18.54 -15.73
C ILE A 321 -12.20 19.17 -14.43
N GLU A 322 -12.83 20.26 -14.03
CA GLU A 322 -12.57 20.87 -12.73
C GLU A 322 -12.99 19.95 -11.61
N PRO A 323 -12.20 19.87 -10.51
CA PRO A 323 -12.52 18.97 -9.43
C PRO A 323 -13.77 19.45 -8.66
N HIS A 324 -14.67 18.52 -8.39
CA HIS A 324 -15.85 18.73 -7.56
C HIS A 324 -15.77 17.98 -6.25
N ALA A 325 -16.28 18.58 -5.16
CA ALA A 325 -16.26 17.97 -3.82
C ALA A 325 -17.08 16.67 -3.73
N ASP A 326 -18.04 16.48 -4.63
CA ASP A 326 -18.91 15.31 -4.70
C ASP A 326 -18.28 14.15 -5.50
N ASP A 327 -17.21 14.42 -6.26
CA ASP A 327 -16.48 13.37 -6.96
C ASP A 327 -15.81 12.43 -5.95
N PRO A 328 -16.09 11.11 -5.99
CA PRO A 328 -15.54 10.18 -5.00
C PRO A 328 -14.00 10.12 -5.00
N THR A 329 -13.36 10.27 -6.15
CA THR A 329 -11.90 10.25 -6.30
C THR A 329 -11.29 11.49 -5.67
N VAL A 330 -11.83 12.66 -6.01
CA VAL A 330 -11.40 13.96 -5.47
C VAL A 330 -11.60 13.99 -3.95
N LYS A 331 -12.78 13.56 -3.48
CA LYS A 331 -13.10 13.47 -2.06
C LYS A 331 -12.13 12.56 -1.30
N SER A 332 -11.83 11.38 -1.86
CA SER A 332 -10.88 10.44 -1.26
C SER A 332 -9.48 11.04 -1.13
N ARG A 333 -8.99 11.74 -2.17
CA ARG A 333 -7.69 12.42 -2.14
C ARG A 333 -7.63 13.54 -1.12
N ILE A 334 -8.69 14.34 -1.01
CA ILE A 334 -8.81 15.41 -0.01
C ILE A 334 -8.82 14.82 1.40
N ASP A 335 -9.67 13.82 1.66
CA ASP A 335 -9.78 13.17 2.97
C ASP A 335 -8.43 12.56 3.38
N GLN A 336 -7.76 11.87 2.48
CA GLN A 336 -6.44 11.30 2.72
C GLN A 336 -5.40 12.37 3.12
N ARG A 337 -5.38 13.53 2.44
CA ARG A 337 -4.45 14.62 2.75
C ARG A 337 -4.74 15.27 4.09
N LEU A 338 -6.01 15.56 4.38
CA LEU A 338 -6.40 16.12 5.67
C LEU A 338 -6.00 15.19 6.82
N LEU A 339 -6.30 13.90 6.69
CA LEU A 339 -5.94 12.90 7.70
C LEU A 339 -4.44 12.70 7.81
N SER A 340 -3.72 12.55 6.70
CA SER A 340 -2.27 12.34 6.69
C SER A 340 -1.53 13.50 7.35
N ARG A 341 -1.86 14.75 7.01
CA ARG A 341 -1.26 15.93 7.64
C ARG A 341 -1.48 15.94 9.15
N HIS A 342 -2.72 15.77 9.58
CA HIS A 342 -3.06 15.79 10.99
C HIS A 342 -2.40 14.66 11.79
N PHE A 343 -2.49 13.42 11.30
CA PHE A 343 -1.91 12.28 12.02
C PHE A 343 -0.39 12.27 11.98
N SER A 344 0.26 12.79 10.93
CA SER A 344 1.72 12.98 10.91
C SER A 344 2.18 13.93 12.02
N GLU A 345 1.46 15.03 12.26
CA GLU A 345 1.75 15.96 13.37
C GLU A 345 1.57 15.28 14.74
N LEU A 346 0.50 14.50 14.91
CA LEU A 346 0.28 13.77 16.16
C LEU A 346 1.33 12.67 16.39
N VAL A 347 1.64 11.91 15.35
CA VAL A 347 2.67 10.86 15.41
C VAL A 347 4.01 11.48 15.78
N SER A 348 4.44 12.57 15.15
CA SER A 348 5.71 13.24 15.45
C SER A 348 5.81 13.69 16.91
N LYS A 349 4.67 14.00 17.55
CA LYS A 349 4.60 14.47 18.94
C LYS A 349 4.54 13.34 19.97
N TYR A 350 3.86 12.23 19.65
CA TYR A 350 3.49 11.22 20.65
C TYR A 350 4.09 9.84 20.42
N ALA A 351 4.55 9.54 19.20
CA ALA A 351 5.02 8.21 18.84
C ALA A 351 6.39 8.25 18.14
N GLN A 352 7.11 7.13 18.17
CA GLN A 352 8.40 6.96 17.52
C GLN A 352 8.42 5.61 16.82
N MET A 353 8.80 5.59 15.53
CA MET A 353 9.10 4.36 14.82
C MET A 353 10.37 3.74 15.41
N ARG A 354 10.38 2.41 15.58
CA ARG A 354 11.52 1.64 16.10
C ARG A 354 12.07 0.66 15.05
N LEU A 355 11.30 0.30 14.03
CA LEU A 355 11.80 -0.45 12.88
C LEU A 355 12.93 0.37 12.29
N GLY A 356 14.12 -0.24 12.25
CA GLY A 356 15.38 0.43 11.95
C GLY A 356 15.25 1.46 10.85
N THR A 357 15.26 2.72 11.24
CA THR A 357 15.39 3.81 10.31
C THR A 357 16.75 3.65 9.64
N VAL A 358 16.75 3.20 8.39
CA VAL A 358 17.84 3.48 7.49
C VAL A 358 17.96 5.00 7.53
N SER A 359 19.06 5.49 8.05
CA SER A 359 19.34 6.93 8.09
C SER A 359 19.24 7.40 6.63
N PRO A 360 18.44 8.43 6.31
CA PRO A 360 18.47 8.95 4.95
C PRO A 360 19.92 9.30 4.65
N ALA A 361 20.42 8.83 3.51
CA ALA A 361 21.74 9.16 3.02
C ALA A 361 21.89 10.68 3.13
N LYS A 362 22.94 11.12 3.81
CA LYS A 362 23.30 12.53 3.85
C LYS A 362 23.62 12.95 2.42
N GLU A 363 22.82 13.89 1.90
CA GLU A 363 23.15 14.66 0.71
C GLU A 363 24.54 15.30 0.82
#